data_5407c5daf13fb85e9c36174f44ac0e21
#
_entry.id   5407c5daf13fb85e9c36174f44ac0e21
#
_cell.length_a   1.000
_cell.length_b   1.000
_cell.length_c   1.000
_cell.angle_alpha   90.00
_cell.angle_beta   90.00
_cell.angle_gamma   90.00
#
_symmetry.space_group_name_H-M   'P 1'
#
loop_
_entity.id
_entity.type
_entity.pdbx_description
1 polymer ?
#
loop_
_entity_poly.entity_id
_entity_poly.type
_entity_poly.pdbx_seq_one_letter_code
_entity_poly.pdbx_strand_id
1 'polypeptide(L)'
;MSSIIESIRRLLTPVTPLSPGIYHFQAAPDAAVPYRLHLRLEPDGSGLLIVNASTILHLNQTAAEFAYHLIKQTPEDQMVREISSRYRVNRVQARQDFRLLNDRLQTLIHTPDLDPEMFLDFERTTPHSQKLSAPYRLDCALTYRIPGGSDDSLAPTKRVERELNTQEWCVIFDKAWSLGIPHIILTGGEPTLREDLPELIAHTESNGQVVGLLSDGLKLVDDFYLQTLLKTGLDHLMLSLKPEDDNSWKALNNVIAADLFVVVHHTITLENVLSTSHTLERIANLGAKSISLTVSDPTLHGSSIDFRNQAASLGLSLVWDLPVPYSAFNPVALETQVDSSPQGAGHSWLYIEPDGDVLPAQGINQVLGNILRDPWDTLWK
;
A
#
# COMPACT_ATOMS: atom_id res chain seq x y z
N MET A 1 12.53 -37.57 40.53
CA MET A 1 11.51 -36.53 40.69
C MET A 1 11.89 -35.19 40.03
N SER A 2 13.16 -34.75 40.08
CA SER A 2 13.62 -33.51 39.43
C SER A 2 13.36 -33.48 37.91
N SER A 3 13.63 -34.53 37.19
CA SER A 3 13.48 -34.65 35.71
C SER A 3 12.04 -34.52 35.22
N ILE A 4 11.05 -35.06 35.96
CA ILE A 4 9.63 -34.98 35.58
C ILE A 4 9.06 -33.59 35.81
N ILE A 5 9.44 -32.91 36.94
CA ILE A 5 9.02 -31.55 37.24
C ILE A 5 9.62 -30.58 36.24
N GLU A 6 10.86 -30.79 35.81
CA GLU A 6 11.54 -30.00 34.80
C GLU A 6 10.91 -30.24 33.42
N SER A 7 10.51 -31.44 33.09
CA SER A 7 9.77 -31.78 31.86
C SER A 7 8.37 -31.13 31.83
N ILE A 8 7.64 -31.17 32.96
CA ILE A 8 6.33 -30.51 33.08
C ILE A 8 6.47 -28.98 33.03
N ARG A 9 7.48 -28.42 33.70
CA ARG A 9 7.76 -26.98 33.65
C ARG A 9 8.09 -26.53 32.23
N ARG A 10 8.88 -27.31 31.49
CA ARG A 10 9.16 -27.06 30.07
C ARG A 10 7.93 -27.20 29.18
N LEU A 11 6.95 -28.04 29.50
CA LEU A 11 5.68 -28.18 28.78
C LEU A 11 4.74 -26.97 28.96
N LEU A 12 4.87 -26.28 30.09
CA LEU A 12 4.03 -25.13 30.45
C LEU A 12 4.71 -23.78 30.16
N THR A 13 5.98 -23.77 29.76
CA THR A 13 6.67 -22.53 29.42
C THR A 13 6.33 -22.12 27.98
N PRO A 14 5.73 -20.95 27.75
CA PRO A 14 5.51 -20.43 26.41
C PRO A 14 6.82 -20.36 25.62
N VAL A 15 6.76 -20.60 24.33
CA VAL A 15 7.92 -20.40 23.45
C VAL A 15 8.22 -18.92 23.41
N THR A 16 9.46 -18.54 23.77
CA THR A 16 9.88 -17.12 23.67
C THR A 16 9.86 -16.70 22.20
N PRO A 17 9.16 -15.65 21.82
CA PRO A 17 9.14 -15.16 20.45
C PRO A 17 10.54 -14.83 19.92
N LEU A 18 10.71 -14.78 18.61
CA LEU A 18 11.83 -14.09 18.00
C LEU A 18 11.79 -12.61 18.41
N SER A 19 12.95 -11.96 18.43
CA SER A 19 13.01 -10.52 18.69
C SER A 19 12.20 -9.77 17.62
N PRO A 20 11.40 -8.77 18.02
CA PRO A 20 10.71 -7.91 17.07
C PRO A 20 11.71 -7.34 16.06
N GLY A 21 11.29 -7.23 14.81
CA GLY A 21 12.17 -6.75 13.76
C GLY A 21 11.50 -6.80 12.39
N ILE A 22 12.21 -6.23 11.43
CA ILE A 22 11.76 -6.06 10.06
C ILE A 22 12.69 -6.85 9.15
N TYR A 23 12.11 -7.62 8.28
CA TYR A 23 12.83 -8.48 7.34
C TYR A 23 12.19 -8.36 5.97
N HIS A 24 13.00 -8.31 4.94
CA HIS A 24 12.52 -8.25 3.58
C HIS A 24 13.30 -9.20 2.67
N PHE A 25 12.64 -9.57 1.58
CA PHE A 25 13.21 -10.33 0.50
C PHE A 25 12.66 -9.77 -0.81
N GLN A 26 13.53 -9.59 -1.78
CA GLN A 26 13.17 -9.22 -3.13
C GLN A 26 13.69 -10.29 -4.09
N ALA A 27 12.82 -10.77 -4.97
CA ALA A 27 13.22 -11.70 -6.03
C ALA A 27 14.26 -11.04 -6.93
N ALA A 28 15.14 -11.86 -7.50
CA ALA A 28 16.13 -11.36 -8.45
C ALA A 28 15.46 -10.69 -9.66
N PRO A 29 16.07 -9.66 -10.25
CA PRO A 29 15.46 -8.92 -11.38
C PRO A 29 15.15 -9.80 -12.61
N ASP A 30 15.82 -10.93 -12.74
CA ASP A 30 15.63 -11.92 -13.81
C ASP A 30 14.70 -13.07 -13.41
N ALA A 31 14.04 -12.99 -12.25
CA ALA A 31 13.05 -13.98 -11.84
C ALA A 31 11.86 -13.98 -12.80
N ALA A 32 11.30 -15.17 -13.04
CA ALA A 32 10.13 -15.33 -13.92
C ALA A 32 8.90 -14.52 -13.46
N VAL A 33 8.78 -14.36 -12.15
CA VAL A 33 7.77 -13.50 -11.52
C VAL A 33 8.49 -12.66 -10.46
N PRO A 34 8.59 -11.34 -10.64
CA PRO A 34 9.16 -10.45 -9.63
C PRO A 34 8.21 -10.37 -8.43
N TYR A 35 8.76 -10.45 -7.21
CA TYR A 35 7.97 -10.26 -6.00
C TYR A 35 8.84 -9.75 -4.84
N ARG A 36 8.16 -9.12 -3.88
CA ARG A 36 8.75 -8.64 -2.63
C ARG A 36 7.98 -9.19 -1.45
N LEU A 37 8.70 -9.61 -0.43
CA LEU A 37 8.15 -10.03 0.86
C LEU A 37 8.65 -9.08 1.94
N HIS A 38 7.75 -8.54 2.74
CA HIS A 38 8.07 -7.75 3.91
C HIS A 38 7.45 -8.41 5.14
N LEU A 39 8.29 -8.86 6.05
CA LEU A 39 7.87 -9.45 7.33
C LEU A 39 8.20 -8.49 8.45
N ARG A 40 7.20 -8.12 9.21
CA ARG A 40 7.34 -7.45 10.50
C ARG A 40 6.98 -8.43 11.60
N LEU A 41 7.94 -8.71 12.50
CA LEU A 41 7.71 -9.48 13.72
C LEU A 41 7.28 -8.53 14.83
N GLU A 42 6.11 -8.77 15.39
CA GLU A 42 5.54 -7.98 16.47
C GLU A 42 6.08 -8.42 17.85
N PRO A 43 5.99 -7.57 18.89
CA PRO A 43 6.51 -7.90 20.23
C PRO A 43 5.88 -9.13 20.88
N ASP A 44 4.65 -9.49 20.51
CA ASP A 44 3.95 -10.69 20.99
C ASP A 44 4.36 -11.97 20.25
N GLY A 45 5.21 -11.85 19.23
CA GLY A 45 5.69 -12.94 18.38
C GLY A 45 4.84 -13.21 17.16
N SER A 46 3.69 -12.57 17.02
CA SER A 46 2.94 -12.60 15.76
C SER A 46 3.73 -11.94 14.64
N GLY A 47 3.33 -12.19 13.41
CA GLY A 47 3.96 -11.60 12.24
C GLY A 47 2.96 -11.00 11.28
N LEU A 48 3.37 -9.91 10.65
CA LEU A 48 2.70 -9.34 9.52
C LEU A 48 3.55 -9.60 8.27
N LEU A 49 3.06 -10.43 7.37
CA LEU A 49 3.72 -10.68 6.08
C LEU A 49 2.96 -9.98 4.98
N ILE A 50 3.65 -9.13 4.26
CA ILE A 50 3.10 -8.36 3.14
C ILE A 50 3.77 -8.84 1.86
N VAL A 51 2.95 -9.25 0.89
CA VAL A 51 3.38 -9.71 -0.44
C VAL A 51 3.04 -8.62 -1.45
N ASN A 52 4.04 -8.09 -2.13
CA ASN A 52 3.91 -7.05 -3.17
C ASN A 52 3.10 -5.80 -2.74
N ALA A 53 3.11 -5.45 -1.45
CA ALA A 53 2.31 -4.39 -0.84
C ALA A 53 0.78 -4.48 -1.05
N SER A 54 0.29 -5.54 -1.66
CA SER A 54 -1.13 -5.75 -1.96
C SER A 54 -1.78 -6.79 -1.06
N THR A 55 -1.09 -7.89 -0.76
CA THR A 55 -1.62 -8.98 0.06
C THR A 55 -1.02 -8.95 1.45
N ILE A 56 -1.85 -8.80 2.47
CA ILE A 56 -1.46 -8.71 3.87
C ILE A 56 -1.89 -10.00 4.57
N LEU A 57 -0.93 -10.71 5.17
CA LEU A 57 -1.16 -11.94 5.90
C LEU A 57 -0.79 -11.76 7.36
N HIS A 58 -1.74 -12.01 8.23
CA HIS A 58 -1.51 -12.07 9.67
C HIS A 58 -1.08 -13.47 10.06
N LEU A 59 0.11 -13.59 10.64
CA LEU A 59 0.75 -14.85 10.97
C LEU A 59 0.80 -15.03 12.49
N ASN A 60 0.38 -16.19 12.97
CA ASN A 60 0.68 -16.57 14.34
C ASN A 60 2.20 -16.77 14.53
N GLN A 61 2.64 -16.89 15.78
CA GLN A 61 4.05 -16.97 16.13
C GLN A 61 4.82 -18.05 15.33
N THR A 62 4.26 -19.23 15.12
CA THR A 62 4.93 -20.30 14.39
C THR A 62 5.04 -20.00 12.89
N ALA A 63 3.96 -19.53 12.28
CA ALA A 63 3.95 -19.14 10.88
C ALA A 63 4.87 -17.93 10.61
N ALA A 64 4.94 -16.99 11.54
CA ALA A 64 5.85 -15.85 11.48
C ALA A 64 7.32 -16.28 11.52
N GLU A 65 7.67 -17.28 12.34
CA GLU A 65 9.01 -17.85 12.38
C GLU A 65 9.35 -18.64 11.10
N PHE A 66 8.40 -19.37 10.52
CA PHE A 66 8.59 -19.97 9.19
C PHE A 66 8.81 -18.92 8.10
N ALA A 67 8.03 -17.83 8.10
CA ALA A 67 8.21 -16.75 7.15
C ALA A 67 9.57 -16.04 7.32
N TYR A 68 10.03 -15.89 8.57
CA TYR A 68 11.37 -15.39 8.88
C TYR A 68 12.46 -16.26 8.23
N HIS A 69 12.40 -17.60 8.42
CA HIS A 69 13.36 -18.52 7.84
C HIS A 69 13.31 -18.53 6.30
N LEU A 70 12.12 -18.39 5.72
CA LEU A 70 11.94 -18.28 4.27
C LEU A 70 12.63 -17.02 3.73
N ILE A 71 12.39 -15.85 4.32
CA ILE A 71 12.99 -14.58 3.94
C ILE A 71 14.52 -14.61 4.12
N LYS A 72 15.00 -15.24 5.19
CA LYS A 72 16.44 -15.43 5.45
C LYS A 72 17.07 -16.52 4.59
N GLN A 73 16.30 -17.20 3.75
CA GLN A 73 16.76 -18.30 2.92
C GLN A 73 17.50 -19.39 3.74
N THR A 74 17.02 -19.63 4.97
CA THR A 74 17.59 -20.65 5.86
C THR A 74 17.43 -22.03 5.22
N PRO A 75 18.48 -22.86 5.14
CA PRO A 75 18.37 -24.21 4.62
C PRO A 75 17.29 -25.01 5.38
N GLU A 76 16.42 -25.74 4.65
CA GLU A 76 15.25 -26.43 5.21
C GLU A 76 15.62 -27.33 6.42
N ASP A 77 16.70 -28.09 6.33
CA ASP A 77 17.13 -28.96 7.43
C ASP A 77 17.59 -28.19 8.68
N GLN A 78 18.13 -27.00 8.52
CA GLN A 78 18.48 -26.12 9.64
C GLN A 78 17.21 -25.54 10.26
N MET A 79 16.32 -24.98 9.48
CA MET A 79 15.03 -24.46 9.93
C MET A 79 14.23 -25.53 10.69
N VAL A 80 14.12 -26.76 10.11
CA VAL A 80 13.42 -27.89 10.77
C VAL A 80 14.04 -28.21 12.14
N ARG A 81 15.36 -28.17 12.27
CA ARG A 81 16.01 -28.41 13.58
C ARG A 81 15.67 -27.31 14.58
N GLU A 82 15.73 -26.04 14.18
CA GLU A 82 15.45 -24.89 15.02
C GLU A 82 14.00 -24.90 15.49
N ILE A 83 13.03 -24.99 14.57
CA ILE A 83 11.59 -25.05 14.88
C ILE A 83 11.26 -26.25 15.77
N SER A 84 11.76 -27.46 15.43
CA SER A 84 11.48 -28.67 16.23
C SER A 84 11.99 -28.54 17.67
N SER A 85 13.14 -27.90 17.84
CA SER A 85 13.71 -27.65 19.16
C SER A 85 12.89 -26.64 19.97
N ARG A 86 12.44 -25.57 19.32
CA ARG A 86 11.70 -24.46 19.97
C ARG A 86 10.27 -24.85 20.32
N TYR A 87 9.53 -25.41 19.35
CA TYR A 87 8.09 -25.70 19.45
C TYR A 87 7.80 -27.13 19.90
N ARG A 88 8.83 -27.99 20.10
CA ARG A 88 8.69 -29.39 20.52
C ARG A 88 7.79 -30.22 19.57
N VAL A 89 7.78 -29.88 18.32
CA VAL A 89 7.15 -30.64 17.26
C VAL A 89 8.14 -31.65 16.66
N ASN A 90 7.65 -32.73 16.11
CA ASN A 90 8.54 -33.65 15.41
C ASN A 90 9.01 -33.04 14.08
N ARG A 91 10.18 -33.44 13.61
CA ARG A 91 10.82 -32.88 12.41
C ARG A 91 10.00 -33.08 11.12
N VAL A 92 9.21 -34.14 11.06
CA VAL A 92 8.36 -34.45 9.90
C VAL A 92 7.23 -33.39 9.86
N GLN A 93 6.58 -33.14 10.98
CA GLN A 93 5.51 -32.15 11.07
C GLN A 93 6.05 -30.74 10.77
N ALA A 94 7.16 -30.32 11.39
CA ALA A 94 7.76 -29.01 11.13
C ALA A 94 8.09 -28.80 9.63
N ARG A 95 8.57 -29.85 8.97
CA ARG A 95 8.85 -29.81 7.52
C ARG A 95 7.58 -29.69 6.69
N GLN A 96 6.54 -30.44 7.05
CA GLN A 96 5.24 -30.38 6.35
C GLN A 96 4.58 -29.02 6.48
N ASP A 97 4.55 -28.45 7.69
CA ASP A 97 3.95 -27.14 7.97
C ASP A 97 4.69 -26.03 7.22
N PHE A 98 6.02 -26.07 7.20
CA PHE A 98 6.83 -25.11 6.43
C PHE A 98 6.54 -25.19 4.93
N ARG A 99 6.54 -26.41 4.37
CA ARG A 99 6.26 -26.59 2.94
C ARG A 99 4.86 -26.12 2.59
N LEU A 100 3.87 -26.41 3.44
CA LEU A 100 2.50 -25.94 3.24
C LEU A 100 2.43 -24.41 3.21
N LEU A 101 3.10 -23.71 4.14
CA LEU A 101 3.16 -22.25 4.12
C LEU A 101 3.86 -21.74 2.86
N ASN A 102 5.00 -22.34 2.51
CA ASN A 102 5.74 -21.94 1.30
C ASN A 102 4.90 -22.15 0.03
N ASP A 103 4.23 -23.28 -0.13
CA ASP A 103 3.38 -23.58 -1.28
C ASP A 103 2.22 -22.58 -1.40
N ARG A 104 1.61 -22.21 -0.28
CA ARG A 104 0.57 -21.17 -0.22
C ARG A 104 1.12 -19.79 -0.67
N LEU A 105 2.29 -19.41 -0.18
CA LEU A 105 2.94 -18.15 -0.59
C LEU A 105 3.31 -18.18 -2.06
N GLN A 106 3.86 -19.27 -2.58
CA GLN A 106 4.14 -19.41 -4.01
C GLN A 106 2.87 -19.32 -4.85
N THR A 107 1.76 -19.89 -4.38
CA THR A 107 0.47 -19.76 -5.06
C THR A 107 0.01 -18.31 -5.12
N LEU A 108 0.11 -17.54 -4.02
CA LEU A 108 -0.21 -16.11 -4.00
C LEU A 108 0.67 -15.29 -4.95
N ILE A 109 1.97 -15.59 -4.98
CA ILE A 109 2.93 -14.89 -5.84
C ILE A 109 2.62 -15.12 -7.33
N HIS A 110 2.22 -16.35 -7.70
CA HIS A 110 2.00 -16.71 -9.10
C HIS A 110 0.55 -16.56 -9.59
N THR A 111 -0.39 -16.25 -8.69
CA THR A 111 -1.81 -16.09 -9.04
C THR A 111 -2.27 -14.70 -8.64
N PRO A 112 -2.29 -13.74 -9.57
CA PRO A 112 -2.78 -12.40 -9.30
C PRO A 112 -4.22 -12.44 -8.76
N ASP A 113 -4.53 -11.52 -7.85
CA ASP A 113 -5.87 -11.29 -7.28
C ASP A 113 -6.49 -12.50 -6.56
N LEU A 114 -5.68 -13.49 -6.18
CA LEU A 114 -6.15 -14.63 -5.39
C LEU A 114 -6.47 -14.18 -3.96
N ASP A 115 -7.70 -14.43 -3.52
CA ASP A 115 -8.09 -14.21 -2.13
C ASP A 115 -7.47 -15.30 -1.22
N PRO A 116 -6.51 -14.95 -0.34
CA PRO A 116 -5.83 -15.94 0.50
C PRO A 116 -6.74 -16.58 1.54
N GLU A 117 -7.79 -15.89 1.99
CA GLU A 117 -8.74 -16.39 2.98
C GLU A 117 -9.68 -17.44 2.38
N MET A 118 -10.12 -17.22 1.14
CA MET A 118 -11.05 -18.16 0.47
C MET A 118 -10.38 -19.41 -0.08
N PHE A 119 -9.15 -19.28 -0.61
CA PHE A 119 -8.53 -20.34 -1.39
C PHE A 119 -7.33 -21.01 -0.71
N LEU A 120 -6.74 -20.38 0.32
CA LEU A 120 -5.50 -20.85 0.92
C LEU A 120 -5.60 -21.09 2.44
N ASP A 121 -6.80 -21.09 3.02
CA ASP A 121 -7.05 -21.30 4.45
C ASP A 121 -6.22 -20.39 5.39
N PHE A 122 -5.94 -19.17 4.97
CA PHE A 122 -5.45 -18.16 5.92
C PHE A 122 -6.58 -17.72 6.83
N GLU A 123 -6.26 -17.43 8.09
CA GLU A 123 -7.27 -16.98 9.05
C GLU A 123 -7.91 -15.67 8.58
N ARG A 124 -9.25 -15.66 8.61
CA ARG A 124 -10.00 -14.41 8.41
C ARG A 124 -9.80 -13.51 9.62
N THR A 125 -9.27 -12.36 9.35
CA THR A 125 -9.22 -11.27 10.33
C THR A 125 -10.18 -10.17 9.91
N THR A 126 -10.87 -9.57 10.87
CA THR A 126 -11.64 -8.37 10.54
C THR A 126 -10.66 -7.31 10.00
N PRO A 127 -10.88 -6.77 8.80
CA PRO A 127 -9.99 -5.74 8.26
C PRO A 127 -9.75 -4.63 9.29
N HIS A 128 -8.51 -4.20 9.41
CA HIS A 128 -8.09 -3.08 10.28
C HIS A 128 -8.35 -3.27 11.79
N SER A 129 -8.63 -4.49 12.28
CA SER A 129 -8.97 -4.72 13.69
C SER A 129 -7.78 -5.02 14.60
N GLN A 130 -6.62 -5.34 14.02
CA GLN A 130 -5.44 -5.72 14.80
C GLN A 130 -4.65 -4.48 15.27
N LYS A 131 -4.11 -4.56 16.49
CA LYS A 131 -3.19 -3.55 16.99
C LYS A 131 -1.81 -3.79 16.36
N LEU A 132 -1.36 -2.87 15.55
CA LEU A 132 -0.10 -2.92 14.81
C LEU A 132 0.93 -1.98 15.43
N SER A 133 2.21 -2.31 15.36
CA SER A 133 3.31 -1.44 15.79
C SER A 133 3.53 -0.24 14.83
N ALA A 134 3.09 -0.36 13.58
CA ALA A 134 3.11 0.70 12.57
C ALA A 134 2.06 0.42 11.47
N PRO A 135 1.65 1.41 10.67
CA PRO A 135 0.74 1.20 9.55
C PRO A 135 1.37 0.32 8.45
N TYR A 136 0.57 -0.08 7.49
CA TYR A 136 1.05 -0.78 6.29
C TYR A 136 1.58 0.19 5.24
N ARG A 137 1.07 1.42 5.23
CA ARG A 137 1.27 2.40 4.16
C ARG A 137 1.34 3.82 4.72
N LEU A 138 2.15 4.65 4.07
CA LEU A 138 2.09 6.11 4.20
C LEU A 138 1.65 6.72 2.87
N ASP A 139 0.64 7.57 2.94
CA ASP A 139 0.19 8.41 1.84
C ASP A 139 0.87 9.78 1.98
N CYS A 140 1.87 10.05 1.16
CA CYS A 140 2.75 11.20 1.27
C CYS A 140 2.36 12.27 0.25
N ALA A 141 1.73 13.35 0.71
CA ALA A 141 1.45 14.53 -0.10
C ALA A 141 2.74 15.32 -0.32
N LEU A 142 3.41 15.09 -1.43
CA LEU A 142 4.67 15.76 -1.73
C LEU A 142 4.53 17.26 -1.95
N THR A 143 3.37 17.69 -2.44
CA THR A 143 3.03 19.08 -2.75
C THR A 143 1.52 19.25 -2.82
N TYR A 144 1.03 20.44 -2.49
CA TYR A 144 -0.36 20.84 -2.77
C TYR A 144 -0.52 21.70 -4.01
N ARG A 145 0.55 21.86 -4.79
CA ARG A 145 0.48 22.52 -6.10
C ARG A 145 -0.35 21.68 -7.08
N ILE A 146 -1.13 22.33 -7.90
CA ILE A 146 -1.95 21.73 -8.96
C ILE A 146 -1.62 22.40 -10.31
N PRO A 147 -1.84 21.72 -11.45
CA PRO A 147 -1.69 22.34 -12.75
C PRO A 147 -2.60 23.58 -12.88
N GLY A 148 -2.04 24.67 -13.39
CA GLY A 148 -2.78 25.94 -13.54
C GLY A 148 -2.66 26.91 -12.38
N GLY A 149 -2.06 26.52 -11.27
CA GLY A 149 -1.78 27.38 -10.11
C GLY A 149 -2.38 26.86 -8.81
N SER A 150 -1.90 27.40 -7.70
CA SER A 150 -2.39 27.05 -6.37
C SER A 150 -3.69 27.78 -6.08
N ASP A 151 -4.70 27.03 -5.68
CA ASP A 151 -6.00 27.54 -5.22
C ASP A 151 -6.39 26.82 -3.93
N ASP A 152 -6.54 27.59 -2.84
CA ASP A 152 -6.90 27.04 -1.53
C ASP A 152 -8.28 26.39 -1.48
N SER A 153 -9.13 26.66 -2.45
CA SER A 153 -10.42 25.98 -2.57
C SER A 153 -10.27 24.57 -3.14
N LEU A 154 -9.20 24.33 -3.91
CA LEU A 154 -8.93 23.05 -4.56
C LEU A 154 -7.98 22.17 -3.77
N ALA A 155 -6.95 22.74 -3.14
CA ALA A 155 -5.99 22.03 -2.31
C ALA A 155 -5.65 22.85 -1.07
N PRO A 156 -5.37 22.24 0.12
CA PRO A 156 -5.24 22.96 1.38
C PRO A 156 -3.87 23.67 1.53
N THR A 157 -3.52 24.54 0.59
CA THR A 157 -2.21 25.19 0.52
C THR A 157 -1.92 26.07 1.73
N LYS A 158 -2.94 26.66 2.37
CA LYS A 158 -2.77 27.48 3.58
C LYS A 158 -2.43 26.73 4.85
N ARG A 159 -2.58 25.38 4.85
CA ARG A 159 -2.17 24.56 5.99
C ARG A 159 -0.66 24.37 6.02
N VAL A 160 0.00 24.53 4.90
CA VAL A 160 1.42 24.23 4.71
C VAL A 160 2.21 25.53 4.69
N GLU A 161 3.00 25.75 5.72
CA GLU A 161 3.90 26.90 5.78
C GLU A 161 5.02 26.80 4.73
N ARG A 162 5.58 25.59 4.58
CA ARG A 162 6.69 25.28 3.69
C ARG A 162 6.67 23.80 3.28
N GLU A 163 6.72 23.53 2.00
CA GLU A 163 6.92 22.17 1.51
C GLU A 163 8.31 21.65 1.88
N LEU A 164 8.38 20.37 2.24
CA LEU A 164 9.63 19.66 2.52
C LEU A 164 10.48 19.56 1.25
N ASN A 165 11.80 19.66 1.43
CA ASN A 165 12.76 19.42 0.36
C ASN A 165 13.03 17.91 0.18
N THR A 166 13.81 17.54 -0.85
CA THR A 166 14.16 16.17 -1.19
C THR A 166 14.79 15.41 -0.01
N GLN A 167 15.75 16.02 0.67
CA GLN A 167 16.46 15.39 1.79
C GLN A 167 15.53 15.10 2.98
N GLU A 168 14.61 15.98 3.27
CA GLU A 168 13.62 15.80 4.35
C GLU A 168 12.66 14.65 4.03
N TRP A 169 12.22 14.52 2.78
CA TRP A 169 11.43 13.38 2.33
C TRP A 169 12.21 12.07 2.40
N CYS A 170 13.46 12.05 2.00
CA CYS A 170 14.32 10.86 2.14
C CYS A 170 14.43 10.41 3.61
N VAL A 171 14.59 11.35 4.56
CA VAL A 171 14.59 11.02 5.99
C VAL A 171 13.25 10.42 6.44
N ILE A 172 12.12 10.90 5.90
CA ILE A 172 10.80 10.33 6.20
C ILE A 172 10.71 8.89 5.69
N PHE A 173 11.16 8.62 4.46
CA PHE A 173 11.12 7.27 3.87
C PHE A 173 12.04 6.31 4.62
N ASP A 174 13.23 6.75 5.05
CA ASP A 174 14.14 5.97 5.90
C ASP A 174 13.50 5.65 7.27
N LYS A 175 12.85 6.66 7.88
CA LYS A 175 12.11 6.46 9.13
C LYS A 175 10.96 5.47 8.94
N ALA A 176 10.16 5.61 7.89
CA ALA A 176 9.09 4.68 7.55
C ALA A 176 9.62 3.25 7.38
N TRP A 177 10.72 3.09 6.63
CA TRP A 177 11.38 1.81 6.46
C TRP A 177 11.81 1.19 7.79
N SER A 178 12.48 1.97 8.64
CA SER A 178 12.93 1.51 9.95
C SER A 178 11.80 1.09 10.89
N LEU A 179 10.59 1.60 10.68
CA LEU A 179 9.36 1.26 11.39
C LEU A 179 8.61 0.06 10.78
N GLY A 180 9.07 -0.47 9.64
CA GLY A 180 8.45 -1.58 8.94
C GLY A 180 7.25 -1.19 8.11
N ILE A 181 7.24 0.01 7.57
CA ILE A 181 6.22 0.49 6.64
C ILE A 181 6.73 0.27 5.21
N PRO A 182 6.24 -0.77 4.52
CA PRO A 182 6.82 -1.18 3.24
C PRO A 182 6.25 -0.44 2.03
N HIS A 183 5.19 0.34 2.19
CA HIS A 183 4.47 0.93 1.08
C HIS A 183 4.36 2.44 1.23
N ILE A 184 4.83 3.15 0.22
CA ILE A 184 4.78 4.62 0.13
C ILE A 184 3.93 5.00 -1.08
N ILE A 185 2.92 5.81 -0.86
CA ILE A 185 2.12 6.45 -1.91
C ILE A 185 2.53 7.91 -2.03
N LEU A 186 2.95 8.33 -3.19
CA LEU A 186 3.27 9.71 -3.51
C LEU A 186 2.05 10.39 -4.12
N THR A 187 1.52 11.40 -3.43
CA THR A 187 0.24 12.05 -3.73
C THR A 187 0.28 13.55 -3.39
N GLY A 188 -0.89 14.16 -3.18
CA GLY A 188 -1.10 15.55 -2.78
C GLY A 188 -2.05 16.28 -3.73
N GLY A 189 -1.58 17.34 -4.37
CA GLY A 189 -2.15 17.91 -5.59
C GLY A 189 -1.64 17.13 -6.80
N GLU A 190 -0.56 17.64 -7.45
CA GLU A 190 0.07 16.94 -8.58
C GLU A 190 1.56 16.71 -8.30
N PRO A 191 1.96 15.49 -7.87
CA PRO A 191 3.34 15.17 -7.52
C PRO A 191 4.33 15.36 -8.66
N THR A 192 3.90 15.16 -9.92
CA THR A 192 4.79 15.32 -11.09
C THR A 192 5.24 16.77 -11.31
N LEU A 193 4.64 17.75 -10.61
CA LEU A 193 5.13 19.14 -10.62
C LEU A 193 6.45 19.29 -9.86
N ARG A 194 6.86 18.32 -9.05
CA ARG A 194 8.17 18.31 -8.40
C ARG A 194 9.21 17.77 -9.37
N GLU A 195 10.31 18.50 -9.50
CA GLU A 195 11.43 18.09 -10.36
C GLU A 195 12.23 16.94 -9.75
N ASP A 196 12.23 16.81 -8.43
CA ASP A 196 12.92 15.78 -7.66
C ASP A 196 12.12 14.48 -7.50
N LEU A 197 10.91 14.36 -8.09
CA LEU A 197 10.09 13.15 -7.99
C LEU A 197 10.84 11.86 -8.38
N PRO A 198 11.63 11.81 -9.48
CA PRO A 198 12.40 10.62 -9.82
C PRO A 198 13.44 10.23 -8.74
N GLU A 199 14.07 11.22 -8.10
CA GLU A 199 15.04 11.00 -7.02
C GLU A 199 14.35 10.41 -5.78
N LEU A 200 13.15 10.92 -5.42
CA LEU A 200 12.36 10.41 -4.31
C LEU A 200 11.91 8.96 -4.54
N ILE A 201 11.48 8.61 -5.76
CA ILE A 201 11.14 7.23 -6.13
C ILE A 201 12.37 6.33 -6.01
N ALA A 202 13.50 6.74 -6.58
CA ALA A 202 14.74 5.97 -6.53
C ALA A 202 15.23 5.72 -5.10
N HIS A 203 15.11 6.72 -4.22
CA HIS A 203 15.47 6.56 -2.80
C HIS A 203 14.58 5.53 -2.12
N THR A 204 13.26 5.62 -2.31
CA THR A 204 12.28 4.70 -1.73
C THR A 204 12.52 3.26 -2.22
N GLU A 205 12.76 3.09 -3.53
CA GLU A 205 13.13 1.79 -4.13
C GLU A 205 14.42 1.24 -3.53
N SER A 206 15.44 2.09 -3.31
CA SER A 206 16.72 1.66 -2.72
C SER A 206 16.58 1.13 -1.30
N ASN A 207 15.56 1.57 -0.56
CA ASN A 207 15.19 1.01 0.74
C ASN A 207 14.53 -0.37 0.61
N GLY A 208 14.00 -0.73 -0.56
CA GLY A 208 13.20 -1.94 -0.80
C GLY A 208 11.70 -1.74 -0.55
N GLN A 209 11.24 -0.49 -0.44
CA GLN A 209 9.82 -0.15 -0.30
C GLN A 209 9.12 -0.22 -1.66
N VAL A 210 7.83 -0.45 -1.65
CA VAL A 210 6.96 -0.36 -2.83
C VAL A 210 6.49 1.07 -2.98
N VAL A 211 6.56 1.61 -4.20
CA VAL A 211 6.25 3.01 -4.49
C VAL A 211 5.06 3.12 -5.43
N GLY A 212 4.00 3.78 -4.97
CA GLY A 212 2.85 4.17 -5.78
C GLY A 212 2.84 5.66 -6.07
N LEU A 213 2.37 6.05 -7.24
CA LEU A 213 2.16 7.44 -7.63
C LEU A 213 0.67 7.68 -7.91
N LEU A 214 0.11 8.75 -7.34
CA LEU A 214 -1.23 9.21 -7.66
C LEU A 214 -1.13 10.54 -8.41
N SER A 215 -1.56 10.57 -9.67
CA SER A 215 -1.31 11.71 -10.57
C SER A 215 -2.46 11.90 -11.58
N ASP A 216 -2.60 13.10 -12.13
CA ASP A 216 -3.47 13.36 -13.28
C ASP A 216 -2.91 12.79 -14.60
N GLY A 217 -1.67 12.34 -14.58
CA GLY A 217 -1.01 11.65 -15.67
C GLY A 217 -0.57 12.55 -16.82
N LEU A 218 -0.85 13.85 -16.81
CA LEU A 218 -0.62 14.71 -17.98
C LEU A 218 0.87 14.81 -18.37
N LYS A 219 1.81 14.72 -17.43
CA LYS A 219 3.24 14.62 -17.75
C LYS A 219 3.66 13.25 -18.30
N LEU A 220 2.87 12.20 -18.08
CA LEU A 220 3.15 10.84 -18.57
C LEU A 220 2.81 10.67 -20.06
N VAL A 221 2.28 11.71 -20.71
CA VAL A 221 2.21 11.81 -22.17
C VAL A 221 3.61 11.86 -22.78
N ASP A 222 4.59 12.41 -22.07
CA ASP A 222 6.01 12.34 -22.42
C ASP A 222 6.58 10.98 -22.06
N ASP A 223 6.84 10.17 -23.08
CA ASP A 223 7.39 8.82 -22.92
C ASP A 223 8.76 8.82 -22.22
N PHE A 224 9.61 9.81 -22.47
CA PHE A 224 10.92 9.92 -21.81
C PHE A 224 10.74 10.10 -20.29
N TYR A 225 9.79 10.94 -19.86
CA TYR A 225 9.51 11.13 -18.45
C TYR A 225 8.93 9.88 -17.82
N LEU A 226 7.96 9.22 -18.48
CA LEU A 226 7.41 7.94 -18.03
C LEU A 226 8.50 6.89 -17.85
N GLN A 227 9.37 6.69 -18.86
CA GLN A 227 10.47 5.74 -18.78
C GLN A 227 11.48 6.09 -17.67
N THR A 228 11.65 7.37 -17.36
CA THR A 228 12.48 7.80 -16.24
C THR A 228 11.88 7.32 -14.91
N LEU A 229 10.57 7.52 -14.67
CA LEU A 229 9.91 7.05 -13.45
C LEU A 229 9.96 5.52 -13.31
N LEU A 230 9.73 4.79 -14.39
CA LEU A 230 9.83 3.32 -14.39
C LEU A 230 11.23 2.84 -14.02
N LYS A 231 12.27 3.45 -14.60
CA LYS A 231 13.67 3.10 -14.30
C LYS A 231 14.10 3.43 -12.88
N THR A 232 13.44 4.37 -12.22
CA THR A 232 13.70 4.71 -10.82
C THR A 232 12.94 3.83 -9.83
N GLY A 233 12.10 2.91 -10.31
CA GLY A 233 11.44 1.91 -9.47
C GLY A 233 9.99 2.23 -9.12
N LEU A 234 9.27 2.98 -9.97
CA LEU A 234 7.82 3.15 -9.80
C LEU A 234 7.10 1.81 -9.99
N ASP A 235 6.41 1.32 -8.97
CA ASP A 235 5.74 0.01 -8.97
C ASP A 235 4.30 0.08 -9.48
N HIS A 236 3.57 1.13 -9.14
CA HIS A 236 2.17 1.28 -9.55
C HIS A 236 1.72 2.73 -9.65
N LEU A 237 0.66 2.95 -10.41
CA LEU A 237 0.09 4.28 -10.66
C LEU A 237 -1.41 4.26 -10.43
N MET A 238 -1.96 5.28 -9.76
CA MET A 238 -3.36 5.66 -9.92
C MET A 238 -3.42 6.90 -10.82
N LEU A 239 -4.06 6.77 -11.97
CA LEU A 239 -4.24 7.86 -12.93
C LEU A 239 -5.63 8.46 -12.77
N SER A 240 -5.71 9.73 -12.36
CA SER A 240 -6.97 10.49 -12.30
C SER A 240 -7.39 10.91 -13.69
N LEU A 241 -8.28 10.13 -14.31
CA LEU A 241 -8.71 10.31 -15.69
C LEU A 241 -9.63 11.53 -15.82
N LYS A 242 -9.31 12.37 -16.79
CA LYS A 242 -10.17 13.47 -17.28
C LYS A 242 -10.75 13.08 -18.64
N PRO A 243 -12.00 12.55 -18.71
CA PRO A 243 -12.52 11.96 -19.93
C PRO A 243 -12.64 12.92 -21.14
N GLU A 244 -12.72 14.20 -20.86
CA GLU A 244 -12.80 15.29 -21.85
C GLU A 244 -11.43 15.75 -22.38
N ASP A 245 -10.32 15.28 -21.77
CA ASP A 245 -8.97 15.63 -22.20
C ASP A 245 -8.29 14.47 -22.94
N ASP A 246 -8.03 14.66 -24.23
CA ASP A 246 -7.35 13.66 -25.08
C ASP A 246 -5.95 13.31 -24.56
N ASN A 247 -5.25 14.23 -23.88
CA ASN A 247 -3.95 13.93 -23.27
C ASN A 247 -4.10 12.96 -22.11
N SER A 248 -5.19 13.03 -21.34
CA SER A 248 -5.45 12.08 -20.25
C SER A 248 -5.64 10.65 -20.80
N TRP A 249 -6.32 10.48 -21.93
CA TRP A 249 -6.44 9.19 -22.60
C TRP A 249 -5.11 8.70 -23.19
N LYS A 250 -4.31 9.62 -23.75
CA LYS A 250 -2.98 9.30 -24.26
C LYS A 250 -2.07 8.84 -23.13
N ALA A 251 -2.08 9.53 -21.99
CA ALA A 251 -1.33 9.14 -20.80
C ALA A 251 -1.75 7.74 -20.34
N LEU A 252 -3.06 7.47 -20.24
CA LEU A 252 -3.57 6.14 -19.87
C LEU A 252 -3.06 5.06 -20.82
N ASN A 253 -3.11 5.29 -22.13
CA ASN A 253 -2.61 4.34 -23.11
C ASN A 253 -1.10 4.08 -22.96
N ASN A 254 -0.30 5.13 -22.72
CA ASN A 254 1.14 5.00 -22.53
C ASN A 254 1.48 4.15 -21.30
N VAL A 255 0.79 4.37 -20.16
CA VAL A 255 1.08 3.65 -18.93
C VAL A 255 0.61 2.18 -18.99
N ILE A 256 -0.50 1.89 -19.67
CA ILE A 256 -0.94 0.51 -19.92
C ILE A 256 0.06 -0.21 -20.84
N ALA A 257 0.56 0.45 -21.88
CA ALA A 257 1.55 -0.12 -22.80
C ALA A 257 2.92 -0.35 -22.14
N ALA A 258 3.21 0.35 -21.06
CA ALA A 258 4.46 0.22 -20.29
C ALA A 258 4.43 -0.94 -19.27
N ASP A 259 3.38 -1.76 -19.24
CA ASP A 259 3.19 -2.89 -18.30
C ASP A 259 3.27 -2.47 -16.82
N LEU A 260 2.88 -1.24 -16.52
CA LEU A 260 2.78 -0.74 -15.16
C LEU A 260 1.41 -1.13 -14.56
N PHE A 261 1.37 -1.55 -13.30
CA PHE A 261 0.08 -1.75 -12.62
C PHE A 261 -0.64 -0.40 -12.47
N VAL A 262 -1.80 -0.28 -13.11
CA VAL A 262 -2.55 0.98 -13.19
C VAL A 262 -3.94 0.83 -12.61
N VAL A 263 -4.27 1.71 -11.67
CA VAL A 263 -5.65 1.96 -11.23
C VAL A 263 -6.14 3.23 -11.94
N VAL A 264 -7.21 3.14 -12.70
CA VAL A 264 -7.83 4.32 -13.29
C VAL A 264 -8.80 4.92 -12.28
N HIS A 265 -8.57 6.16 -11.85
CA HIS A 265 -9.55 6.87 -11.03
C HIS A 265 -10.47 7.73 -11.92
N HIS A 266 -11.78 7.59 -11.73
CA HIS A 266 -12.80 8.42 -12.39
C HIS A 266 -13.75 9.02 -11.37
N THR A 267 -13.81 10.35 -11.33
CA THR A 267 -14.78 11.08 -10.51
C THR A 267 -16.04 11.32 -11.32
N ILE A 268 -17.16 10.81 -10.83
CA ILE A 268 -18.48 11.00 -11.41
C ILE A 268 -19.04 12.35 -10.94
N THR A 269 -19.36 13.22 -11.88
CA THR A 269 -19.90 14.57 -11.63
C THR A 269 -21.29 14.71 -12.26
N LEU A 270 -22.03 15.76 -11.92
CA LEU A 270 -23.29 16.08 -12.56
C LEU A 270 -23.15 16.32 -14.08
N GLU A 271 -21.97 16.73 -14.54
CA GLU A 271 -21.71 17.02 -15.94
C GLU A 271 -21.41 15.75 -16.76
N ASN A 272 -20.70 14.76 -16.14
CA ASN A 272 -20.24 13.56 -16.84
C ASN A 272 -21.05 12.30 -16.54
N VAL A 273 -22.01 12.33 -15.62
CA VAL A 273 -22.79 11.14 -15.21
C VAL A 273 -23.44 10.42 -16.39
N LEU A 274 -23.94 11.15 -17.38
CA LEU A 274 -24.57 10.56 -18.56
C LEU A 274 -23.57 9.85 -19.50
N SER A 275 -22.30 10.26 -19.49
CA SER A 275 -21.25 9.67 -20.32
C SER A 275 -20.40 8.65 -19.57
N THR A 276 -20.57 8.49 -18.26
CA THR A 276 -19.76 7.60 -17.41
C THR A 276 -19.79 6.15 -17.91
N SER A 277 -20.95 5.62 -18.32
CA SER A 277 -21.03 4.26 -18.90
C SER A 277 -20.08 4.06 -20.08
N HIS A 278 -20.06 5.00 -21.01
CA HIS A 278 -19.16 4.95 -22.17
C HIS A 278 -17.69 5.11 -21.78
N THR A 279 -17.42 5.95 -20.77
CA THR A 279 -16.07 6.09 -20.19
C THR A 279 -15.57 4.77 -19.63
N LEU A 280 -16.38 4.04 -18.86
CA LEU A 280 -16.04 2.72 -18.30
C LEU A 280 -15.75 1.69 -19.41
N GLU A 281 -16.58 1.63 -20.45
CA GLU A 281 -16.36 0.75 -21.60
C GLU A 281 -15.03 1.08 -22.31
N ARG A 282 -14.73 2.37 -22.51
CA ARG A 282 -13.47 2.80 -23.13
C ARG A 282 -12.26 2.44 -22.30
N ILE A 283 -12.32 2.61 -20.96
CA ILE A 283 -11.27 2.21 -20.02
C ILE A 283 -10.99 0.70 -20.12
N ALA A 284 -12.04 -0.12 -20.06
CA ALA A 284 -11.93 -1.57 -20.17
C ALA A 284 -11.36 -2.01 -21.53
N ASN A 285 -11.81 -1.40 -22.62
CA ASN A 285 -11.35 -1.69 -23.98
C ASN A 285 -9.87 -1.33 -24.20
N LEU A 286 -9.33 -0.34 -23.48
CA LEU A 286 -7.90 -0.02 -23.49
C LEU A 286 -7.05 -1.07 -22.74
N GLY A 287 -7.68 -1.98 -21.98
CA GLY A 287 -7.00 -3.05 -21.26
C GLY A 287 -6.69 -2.73 -19.81
N ALA A 288 -7.22 -1.64 -19.25
CA ALA A 288 -7.14 -1.40 -17.81
C ALA A 288 -7.80 -2.57 -17.04
N LYS A 289 -7.24 -2.88 -15.85
CA LYS A 289 -7.72 -3.98 -15.02
C LYS A 289 -8.40 -3.51 -13.73
N SER A 290 -8.06 -2.30 -13.26
CA SER A 290 -8.50 -1.79 -11.97
C SER A 290 -9.04 -0.37 -12.09
N ILE A 291 -10.08 -0.08 -11.31
CA ILE A 291 -10.74 1.23 -11.31
C ILE A 291 -11.09 1.66 -9.88
N SER A 292 -10.95 2.96 -9.63
CA SER A 292 -11.48 3.64 -8.45
C SER A 292 -12.57 4.62 -8.88
N LEU A 293 -13.72 4.59 -8.23
CA LEU A 293 -14.86 5.45 -8.56
C LEU A 293 -15.26 6.29 -7.35
N THR A 294 -15.30 7.60 -7.52
CA THR A 294 -15.86 8.53 -6.53
C THR A 294 -16.96 9.38 -7.16
N VAL A 295 -17.73 10.05 -6.33
CA VAL A 295 -18.75 11.04 -6.75
C VAL A 295 -18.39 12.41 -6.17
N SER A 296 -18.53 13.45 -6.97
CA SER A 296 -18.32 14.84 -6.51
C SER A 296 -19.55 15.44 -5.84
N ASP A 297 -20.71 14.79 -5.96
CA ASP A 297 -22.00 15.27 -5.42
C ASP A 297 -22.75 14.12 -4.74
N PRO A 298 -23.23 14.31 -3.50
CA PRO A 298 -23.97 13.28 -2.76
C PRO A 298 -25.22 12.74 -3.48
N THR A 299 -25.84 13.54 -4.33
CA THR A 299 -27.04 13.11 -5.11
C THR A 299 -26.72 11.99 -6.11
N LEU A 300 -25.46 11.80 -6.45
CA LEU A 300 -24.98 10.77 -7.37
C LEU A 300 -24.67 9.42 -6.71
N HIS A 301 -24.79 9.32 -5.37
CA HIS A 301 -24.51 8.06 -4.67
C HIS A 301 -25.32 6.86 -5.19
N GLY A 302 -26.62 7.08 -5.53
CA GLY A 302 -27.45 6.04 -6.12
C GLY A 302 -26.87 5.53 -7.44
N SER A 303 -26.55 6.43 -8.34
CA SER A 303 -25.97 6.10 -9.66
C SER A 303 -24.58 5.45 -9.56
N SER A 304 -23.81 5.78 -8.52
CA SER A 304 -22.46 5.21 -8.34
C SER A 304 -22.50 3.70 -8.13
N ILE A 305 -23.57 3.16 -7.54
CA ILE A 305 -23.75 1.71 -7.35
C ILE A 305 -23.90 1.01 -8.69
N ASP A 306 -24.70 1.59 -9.61
CA ASP A 306 -24.91 1.03 -10.94
C ASP A 306 -23.61 1.04 -11.75
N PHE A 307 -22.83 2.13 -11.69
CA PHE A 307 -21.54 2.22 -12.36
C PHE A 307 -20.49 1.25 -11.81
N ARG A 308 -20.51 0.98 -10.50
CA ARG A 308 -19.67 -0.05 -9.88
C ARG A 308 -20.03 -1.44 -10.38
N ASN A 309 -21.32 -1.75 -10.46
CA ASN A 309 -21.79 -3.02 -11.02
C ASN A 309 -21.41 -3.14 -12.50
N GLN A 310 -21.52 -2.07 -13.27
CA GLN A 310 -21.08 -2.04 -14.66
C GLN A 310 -19.57 -2.25 -14.78
N ALA A 311 -18.75 -1.57 -14.00
CA ALA A 311 -17.29 -1.73 -13.96
C ALA A 311 -16.92 -3.20 -13.68
N ALA A 312 -17.54 -3.82 -12.67
CA ALA A 312 -17.34 -5.24 -12.37
C ALA A 312 -17.74 -6.14 -13.55
N SER A 313 -18.86 -5.86 -14.23
CA SER A 313 -19.31 -6.62 -15.41
C SER A 313 -18.37 -6.50 -16.61
N LEU A 314 -17.62 -5.40 -16.69
CA LEU A 314 -16.57 -5.13 -17.69
C LEU A 314 -15.22 -5.76 -17.31
N GLY A 315 -15.14 -6.45 -16.17
CA GLY A 315 -13.91 -7.08 -15.68
C GLY A 315 -12.92 -6.11 -15.01
N LEU A 316 -13.39 -4.92 -14.61
CA LEU A 316 -12.60 -3.95 -13.86
C LEU A 316 -12.69 -4.22 -12.35
N SER A 317 -11.56 -4.52 -11.72
CA SER A 317 -11.46 -4.68 -10.26
C SER A 317 -11.62 -3.33 -9.55
N LEU A 318 -12.49 -3.26 -8.55
CA LEU A 318 -12.75 -2.02 -7.81
C LEU A 318 -11.70 -1.81 -6.71
N VAL A 319 -11.11 -0.62 -6.66
CA VAL A 319 -10.15 -0.19 -5.63
C VAL A 319 -10.76 0.93 -4.79
N TRP A 320 -10.67 0.82 -3.46
CA TRP A 320 -11.43 1.68 -2.54
C TRP A 320 -10.59 2.48 -1.56
N ASP A 321 -9.37 2.06 -1.28
CA ASP A 321 -8.57 2.51 -0.14
C ASP A 321 -7.44 3.47 -0.48
N LEU A 322 -7.31 3.87 -1.76
CA LEU A 322 -6.36 4.89 -2.16
C LEU A 322 -6.96 6.30 -1.98
N PRO A 323 -6.17 7.27 -1.51
CA PRO A 323 -6.61 8.66 -1.48
C PRO A 323 -6.81 9.18 -2.92
N VAL A 324 -7.62 10.21 -3.08
CA VAL A 324 -7.79 10.88 -4.37
C VAL A 324 -7.06 12.21 -4.31
N PRO A 325 -6.09 12.49 -5.20
CA PRO A 325 -5.37 13.76 -5.21
C PRO A 325 -6.30 14.97 -5.24
N TYR A 326 -5.91 16.03 -4.54
CA TYR A 326 -6.66 17.26 -4.58
C TYR A 326 -6.68 17.85 -5.99
N SER A 327 -7.85 18.27 -6.43
CA SER A 327 -8.09 18.78 -7.78
C SER A 327 -9.44 19.49 -7.85
N ALA A 328 -9.81 19.99 -9.02
CA ALA A 328 -11.16 20.53 -9.26
C ALA A 328 -12.28 19.48 -9.03
N PHE A 329 -11.98 18.19 -9.19
CA PHE A 329 -12.93 17.10 -8.97
C PHE A 329 -12.88 16.52 -7.54
N ASN A 330 -11.83 16.80 -6.79
CA ASN A 330 -11.69 16.46 -5.38
C ASN A 330 -11.17 17.66 -4.60
N PRO A 331 -11.95 18.74 -4.47
CA PRO A 331 -11.54 19.93 -3.76
C PRO A 331 -11.61 19.76 -2.25
N VAL A 332 -10.97 20.68 -1.51
CA VAL A 332 -10.99 20.77 -0.04
C VAL A 332 -12.42 20.71 0.54
N ALA A 333 -13.40 21.23 -0.19
CA ALA A 333 -14.80 21.20 0.25
C ALA A 333 -15.39 19.79 0.40
N LEU A 334 -14.76 18.76 -0.19
CA LEU A 334 -15.17 17.35 -0.02
C LEU A 334 -14.46 16.67 1.16
N GLU A 335 -13.64 17.36 1.93
CA GLU A 335 -13.05 16.82 3.13
C GLU A 335 -14.12 16.34 4.12
N THR A 336 -13.87 15.20 4.72
CA THR A 336 -14.82 14.54 5.61
C THR A 336 -14.59 14.93 7.07
N GLN A 337 -15.60 14.74 7.90
CA GLN A 337 -15.42 14.82 9.35
C GLN A 337 -14.84 13.49 9.88
N VAL A 338 -14.22 13.53 11.07
CA VAL A 338 -13.60 12.36 11.71
C VAL A 338 -14.56 11.17 11.81
N ASP A 339 -15.83 11.42 12.10
CA ASP A 339 -16.86 10.38 12.24
C ASP A 339 -17.23 9.67 10.92
N SER A 340 -16.84 10.22 9.77
CA SER A 340 -17.05 9.65 8.44
C SER A 340 -15.76 9.18 7.77
N SER A 341 -14.69 9.02 8.55
CA SER A 341 -13.37 8.60 8.05
C SER A 341 -13.41 7.19 7.43
N PRO A 342 -12.58 6.93 6.40
CA PRO A 342 -12.45 5.60 5.83
C PRO A 342 -12.04 4.57 6.90
N GLN A 343 -12.57 3.35 6.80
CA GLN A 343 -12.11 2.25 7.66
C GLN A 343 -10.61 2.04 7.43
N GLY A 344 -9.82 2.00 8.51
CA GLY A 344 -8.38 1.88 8.43
C GLY A 344 -7.61 3.20 8.53
N ALA A 345 -8.26 4.35 8.39
CA ALA A 345 -7.65 5.65 8.62
C ALA A 345 -7.08 5.75 10.05
N GLY A 346 -5.79 6.07 10.18
CA GLY A 346 -5.08 6.11 11.46
C GLY A 346 -4.84 4.73 12.11
N HIS A 347 -5.18 3.62 11.43
CA HIS A 347 -4.96 2.24 11.89
C HIS A 347 -4.19 1.37 10.90
N SER A 348 -4.35 1.61 9.60
CA SER A 348 -3.69 0.85 8.55
C SER A 348 -2.82 1.72 7.66
N TRP A 349 -3.13 2.99 7.56
CA TRP A 349 -2.33 4.00 6.89
C TRP A 349 -2.38 5.32 7.64
N LEU A 350 -1.43 6.18 7.31
CA LEU A 350 -1.37 7.58 7.72
C LEU A 350 -1.16 8.43 6.48
N TYR A 351 -1.57 9.68 6.57
CA TYR A 351 -1.34 10.70 5.54
C TYR A 351 -0.34 11.73 6.05
N ILE A 352 0.65 12.06 5.23
CA ILE A 352 1.69 13.03 5.55
C ILE A 352 1.50 14.25 4.66
N GLU A 353 1.28 15.41 5.27
CA GLU A 353 1.17 16.69 4.55
C GLU A 353 2.54 17.17 4.02
N PRO A 354 2.57 18.12 3.06
CA PRO A 354 3.83 18.57 2.45
C PRO A 354 4.86 19.19 3.40
N ASP A 355 4.49 19.55 4.63
CA ASP A 355 5.36 20.05 5.70
C ASP A 355 5.71 18.99 6.76
N GLY A 356 5.25 17.74 6.55
CA GLY A 356 5.52 16.60 7.42
C GLY A 356 4.52 16.41 8.55
N ASP A 357 3.46 17.18 8.61
CA ASP A 357 2.38 16.96 9.56
C ASP A 357 1.62 15.67 9.22
N VAL A 358 1.26 14.93 10.26
CA VAL A 358 0.67 13.58 10.16
C VAL A 358 -0.82 13.66 10.44
N LEU A 359 -1.62 13.14 9.51
CA LEU A 359 -3.07 13.01 9.62
C LEU A 359 -3.47 11.53 9.61
N PRO A 360 -4.64 11.15 10.18
CA PRO A 360 -5.18 9.79 10.07
C PRO A 360 -5.40 9.34 8.62
N ALA A 361 -5.86 10.23 7.75
CA ALA A 361 -6.02 10.02 6.30
C ALA A 361 -6.18 11.38 5.61
N GLN A 362 -6.09 11.39 4.27
CA GLN A 362 -6.45 12.58 3.49
C GLN A 362 -7.87 13.05 3.84
N GLY A 363 -8.04 14.35 3.95
CA GLY A 363 -9.33 14.98 4.22
C GLY A 363 -9.79 14.94 5.67
N ILE A 364 -9.03 14.32 6.58
CA ILE A 364 -9.29 14.34 8.03
C ILE A 364 -8.34 15.35 8.67
N ASN A 365 -8.82 16.57 8.85
CA ASN A 365 -8.01 17.67 9.38
C ASN A 365 -7.79 17.55 10.90
N GLN A 366 -7.09 16.47 11.32
CA GLN A 366 -6.67 16.23 12.69
C GLN A 366 -5.17 15.94 12.70
N VAL A 367 -4.37 16.93 13.01
CA VAL A 367 -2.92 16.77 13.12
C VAL A 367 -2.58 15.91 14.35
N LEU A 368 -1.95 14.75 14.12
CA LEU A 368 -1.45 13.85 15.16
C LEU A 368 -0.09 14.29 15.70
N GLY A 369 0.66 15.05 14.91
CA GLY A 369 1.99 15.57 15.15
C GLY A 369 2.76 15.68 13.84
N ASN A 370 4.10 15.82 13.88
CA ASN A 370 4.94 15.95 12.69
C ASN A 370 5.98 14.83 12.62
N ILE A 371 6.06 14.15 11.49
CA ILE A 371 6.87 12.93 11.34
C ILE A 371 8.37 13.16 11.50
N LEU A 372 8.87 14.36 11.22
CA LEU A 372 10.29 14.70 11.38
C LEU A 372 10.66 15.09 12.82
N ARG A 373 9.73 15.71 13.53
CA ARG A 373 10.02 16.33 14.85
C ARG A 373 9.60 15.45 16.03
N ASP A 374 8.52 14.69 15.86
CA ASP A 374 7.90 14.00 16.99
C ASP A 374 8.32 12.54 17.09
N PRO A 375 8.38 11.97 18.32
CA PRO A 375 8.59 10.54 18.52
C PRO A 375 7.46 9.71 17.92
N TRP A 376 7.80 8.53 17.39
CA TRP A 376 6.82 7.66 16.71
C TRP A 376 5.64 7.24 17.60
N ASP A 377 5.90 6.92 18.86
CA ASP A 377 4.91 6.51 19.85
C ASP A 377 3.88 7.60 20.21
N THR A 378 4.13 8.85 19.83
CA THR A 378 3.16 9.94 19.94
C THR A 378 2.26 10.07 18.71
N LEU A 379 2.77 9.65 17.55
CA LEU A 379 2.06 9.71 16.26
C LEU A 379 1.20 8.47 16.02
N TRP A 380 1.63 7.32 16.52
CA TRP A 380 0.97 6.02 16.35
C TRP A 380 0.62 5.41 17.71
N LYS A 381 -0.69 5.12 17.94
CA LYS A 381 -1.21 4.66 19.25
C LYS A 381 -1.97 3.34 19.14
#